data_f5384bd2a9d6aac786741c7e32311d0b
#
_entry.id   f5384bd2a9d6aac786741c7e32311d0b
#
_cell.length_a   1.000
_cell.length_b   1.000
_cell.length_c   1.000
_cell.angle_alpha   90.00
_cell.angle_beta   90.00
_cell.angle_gamma   90.00
#
_symmetry.space_group_name_H-M   'P 1'
#
loop_
_entity.id
_entity.type
_entity.pdbx_description
1 polymer ?
#
loop_
_entity_poly.entity_id
_entity_poly.type
_entity_poly.pdbx_seq_one_letter_code
_entity_poly.pdbx_strand_id
1 'polypeptide(L)'
;MADAVGLAGTIVALVGFAAQVSKLLYGYYGEAKNAPEDIKQLASEISSLAGLLEPLSTVAEASRISQSPDSACVSQFMHEFRETLEHLERRLQRQISQQSDSGARSTMQSLKNRLLWPFKKEDTQNQIQKIERMKTTITMKLQLWVTHIFYS
;
A
#
# COMPACT_ATOMS: atom_id res chain seq x y z
N MET A 1 -13.17 10.41 -21.34
CA MET A 1 -13.79 9.17 -21.78
C MET A 1 -13.00 7.95 -21.40
N ALA A 2 -11.74 7.92 -21.73
CA ALA A 2 -10.86 6.89 -21.24
C ALA A 2 -10.69 6.97 -19.72
N ASP A 3 -11.04 8.10 -19.15
CA ASP A 3 -10.68 8.43 -17.78
C ASP A 3 -11.42 7.60 -16.73
N ALA A 4 -12.70 7.29 -16.93
CA ALA A 4 -13.47 6.50 -15.98
C ALA A 4 -12.93 5.05 -15.93
N VAL A 5 -12.71 4.46 -17.09
CA VAL A 5 -12.13 3.11 -17.20
C VAL A 5 -10.68 3.14 -16.74
N GLY A 6 -9.95 4.21 -17.10
CA GLY A 6 -8.58 4.40 -16.69
C GLY A 6 -8.43 4.52 -15.16
N LEU A 7 -9.34 5.26 -14.53
CA LEU A 7 -9.31 5.44 -13.07
C LEU A 7 -9.57 4.11 -12.36
N ALA A 8 -10.64 3.38 -12.79
CA ALA A 8 -10.96 2.09 -12.20
C ALA A 8 -9.81 1.09 -12.39
N GLY A 9 -9.22 1.06 -13.58
CA GLY A 9 -8.08 0.20 -13.86
C GLY A 9 -6.86 0.54 -13.02
N THR A 10 -6.61 1.83 -12.82
CA THR A 10 -5.52 2.29 -11.97
C THR A 10 -5.74 1.87 -10.51
N ILE A 11 -6.98 1.96 -10.02
CA ILE A 11 -7.33 1.53 -8.67
C ILE A 11 -7.07 0.02 -8.51
N VAL A 12 -7.53 -0.78 -9.48
CA VAL A 12 -7.35 -2.24 -9.44
C VAL A 12 -5.86 -2.60 -9.45
N ALA A 13 -5.07 -1.94 -10.27
CA ALA A 13 -3.62 -2.16 -10.33
C ALA A 13 -2.96 -1.81 -8.98
N LEU A 14 -3.41 -0.73 -8.36
CA LEU A 14 -2.88 -0.29 -7.07
C LEU A 14 -3.24 -1.26 -5.96
N VAL A 15 -4.46 -1.81 -5.98
CA VAL A 15 -4.87 -2.85 -5.02
C VAL A 15 -3.97 -4.08 -5.14
N GLY A 16 -3.68 -4.50 -6.37
CA GLY A 16 -2.77 -5.62 -6.62
C GLY A 16 -1.36 -5.35 -6.10
N PHE A 17 -0.85 -4.15 -6.35
CA PHE A 17 0.46 -3.75 -5.86
C PHE A 17 0.50 -3.71 -4.34
N ALA A 18 -0.54 -3.17 -3.70
CA ALA A 18 -0.65 -3.16 -2.24
C ALA A 18 -0.65 -4.57 -1.66
N ALA A 19 -1.33 -5.50 -2.31
CA ALA A 19 -1.33 -6.90 -1.90
C ALA A 19 0.08 -7.50 -1.96
N GLN A 20 0.82 -7.20 -3.01
CA GLN A 20 2.20 -7.67 -3.17
C GLN A 20 3.11 -7.11 -2.07
N VAL A 21 2.99 -5.82 -1.78
CA VAL A 21 3.81 -5.17 -0.74
C VAL A 21 3.46 -5.73 0.64
N SER A 22 2.17 -5.93 0.93
CA SER A 22 1.72 -6.54 2.18
C SER A 22 2.32 -7.93 2.36
N LYS A 23 2.30 -8.72 1.30
CA LYS A 23 2.85 -10.08 1.31
C LYS A 23 4.35 -10.05 1.56
N LEU A 24 5.05 -9.11 0.93
CA LEU A 24 6.49 -8.92 1.15
C LEU A 24 6.78 -8.55 2.61
N LEU A 25 5.97 -7.68 3.19
CA LEU A 25 6.12 -7.27 4.59
C LEU A 25 5.88 -8.44 5.55
N TYR A 26 4.85 -9.24 5.32
CA TYR A 26 4.60 -10.41 6.16
C TYR A 26 5.73 -11.43 6.06
N GLY A 27 6.26 -11.65 4.87
CA GLY A 27 7.42 -12.51 4.67
C GLY A 27 8.63 -11.99 5.42
N TYR A 28 8.85 -10.68 5.33
CA TYR A 28 9.96 -10.03 6.02
C TYR A 28 9.81 -10.16 7.54
N TYR A 29 8.60 -9.96 8.05
CA TYR A 29 8.32 -10.10 9.48
C TYR A 29 8.67 -11.51 9.98
N GLY A 30 8.33 -12.54 9.19
CA GLY A 30 8.60 -13.92 9.57
C GLY A 30 10.06 -14.31 9.51
N GLU A 31 10.87 -13.61 8.72
CA GLU A 31 12.25 -14.02 8.47
C GLU A 31 13.32 -13.10 9.07
N ALA A 32 12.99 -11.85 9.31
CA ALA A 32 13.96 -10.90 9.83
C ALA A 32 14.25 -11.14 11.30
N LYS A 33 15.52 -11.10 11.65
CA LYS A 33 15.99 -11.36 13.02
C LYS A 33 15.48 -10.30 14.01
N ASN A 34 15.44 -9.05 13.58
CA ASN A 34 15.03 -7.93 14.44
C ASN A 34 13.67 -7.38 14.04
N ALA A 35 12.79 -8.23 13.49
CA ALA A 35 11.50 -7.80 12.99
C ALA A 35 10.64 -7.21 14.11
N PRO A 36 10.32 -5.91 14.07
CA PRO A 36 9.41 -5.32 15.05
C PRO A 36 7.96 -5.67 14.73
N GLU A 37 7.12 -5.65 15.76
CA GLU A 37 5.67 -5.84 15.58
C GLU A 37 5.09 -4.80 14.63
N ASP A 38 5.73 -3.66 14.50
CA ASP A 38 5.29 -2.58 13.62
C ASP A 38 5.22 -3.01 12.15
N ILE A 39 6.03 -4.00 11.74
CA ILE A 39 5.97 -4.52 10.37
C ILE A 39 4.60 -5.15 10.11
N LYS A 40 4.14 -5.94 11.07
CA LYS A 40 2.84 -6.60 10.98
C LYS A 40 1.72 -5.58 10.94
N GLN A 41 1.82 -4.55 11.77
CA GLN A 41 0.84 -3.46 11.79
C GLN A 41 0.84 -2.71 10.46
N LEU A 42 2.02 -2.39 9.92
CA LEU A 42 2.14 -1.71 8.64
C LEU A 42 1.51 -2.52 7.51
N ALA A 43 1.79 -3.83 7.46
CA ALA A 43 1.20 -4.72 6.45
C ALA A 43 -0.33 -4.75 6.58
N SER A 44 -0.83 -4.83 7.81
CA SER A 44 -2.26 -4.83 8.08
C SER A 44 -2.93 -3.53 7.62
N GLU A 45 -2.29 -2.40 7.88
CA GLU A 45 -2.81 -1.08 7.47
C GLU A 45 -2.85 -0.95 5.95
N ILE A 46 -1.81 -1.44 5.26
CA ILE A 46 -1.78 -1.42 3.80
C ILE A 46 -2.89 -2.29 3.23
N SER A 47 -3.09 -3.48 3.79
CA SER A 47 -4.16 -4.39 3.36
C SER A 47 -5.54 -3.78 3.58
N SER A 48 -5.73 -3.11 4.72
CA SER A 48 -7.00 -2.44 5.04
C SER A 48 -7.29 -1.32 4.04
N LEU A 49 -6.28 -0.52 3.72
CA LEU A 49 -6.44 0.56 2.75
C LEU A 49 -6.75 0.00 1.36
N ALA A 50 -6.09 -1.08 0.96
CA ALA A 50 -6.37 -1.74 -0.31
C ALA A 50 -7.83 -2.23 -0.36
N GLY A 51 -8.32 -2.77 0.74
CA GLY A 51 -9.71 -3.21 0.84
C GLY A 51 -10.71 -2.08 0.67
N LEU A 52 -10.36 -0.88 1.10
CA LEU A 52 -11.20 0.30 0.90
C LEU A 52 -11.17 0.80 -0.55
N LEU A 53 -10.10 0.52 -1.27
CA LEU A 53 -10.00 0.94 -2.67
C LEU A 53 -10.86 0.09 -3.61
N GLU A 54 -11.15 -1.16 -3.24
CA GLU A 54 -11.99 -2.02 -4.08
C GLU A 54 -13.37 -1.44 -4.32
N PRO A 55 -14.15 -1.06 -3.27
CA PRO A 55 -15.43 -0.39 -3.51
C PRO A 55 -15.28 0.94 -4.24
N LEU A 56 -14.15 1.62 -4.07
CA LEU A 56 -13.89 2.86 -4.78
C LEU A 56 -13.85 2.64 -6.30
N SER A 57 -13.28 1.53 -6.76
CA SER A 57 -13.25 1.22 -8.20
C SER A 57 -14.67 1.02 -8.75
N THR A 58 -15.54 0.36 -7.99
CA THR A 58 -16.94 0.16 -8.34
C THR A 58 -17.69 1.49 -8.42
N VAL A 59 -17.48 2.34 -7.41
CA VAL A 59 -18.11 3.67 -7.36
C VAL A 59 -17.62 4.53 -8.52
N ALA A 60 -16.33 4.45 -8.84
CA ALA A 60 -15.75 5.21 -9.95
C ALA A 60 -16.38 4.83 -11.29
N GLU A 61 -16.63 3.54 -11.50
CA GLU A 61 -17.28 3.07 -12.72
C GLU A 61 -18.74 3.52 -12.79
N ALA A 62 -19.46 3.41 -11.67
CA ALA A 62 -20.90 3.67 -11.62
C ALA A 62 -21.24 5.16 -11.68
N SER A 63 -20.41 6.01 -11.07
CA SER A 63 -20.77 7.41 -10.82
C SER A 63 -20.04 8.41 -11.71
N ARG A 64 -19.18 7.95 -12.59
CA ARG A 64 -18.40 8.85 -13.46
C ARG A 64 -17.61 9.89 -12.63
N ILE A 65 -16.99 9.42 -11.55
CA ILE A 65 -16.18 10.28 -10.67
C ILE A 65 -15.13 11.03 -11.47
N SER A 66 -14.66 10.46 -12.58
CA SER A 66 -13.66 11.09 -13.44
C SER A 66 -14.09 12.45 -14.00
N GLN A 67 -15.40 12.74 -14.01
CA GLN A 67 -15.94 14.03 -14.44
C GLN A 67 -16.17 15.00 -13.29
N SER A 68 -15.94 14.54 -12.07
CA SER A 68 -16.15 15.32 -10.86
C SER A 68 -14.86 16.07 -10.48
N PRO A 69 -14.96 17.23 -9.80
CA PRO A 69 -13.78 17.89 -9.23
C PRO A 69 -13.00 16.98 -8.26
N ASP A 70 -13.68 15.99 -7.68
CA ASP A 70 -13.05 15.04 -6.75
C ASP A 70 -12.09 14.08 -7.45
N SER A 71 -12.16 13.96 -8.77
CA SER A 71 -11.27 13.04 -9.50
C SER A 71 -9.79 13.40 -9.33
N ALA A 72 -9.47 14.69 -9.27
CA ALA A 72 -8.10 15.15 -9.04
C ALA A 72 -7.63 14.72 -7.65
N CYS A 73 -8.51 14.81 -6.66
CA CYS A 73 -8.23 14.41 -5.28
C CYS A 73 -7.94 12.91 -5.20
N VAL A 74 -8.76 12.11 -5.87
CA VAL A 74 -8.58 10.66 -5.93
C VAL A 74 -7.26 10.30 -6.62
N SER A 75 -6.97 10.96 -7.75
CA SER A 75 -5.72 10.72 -8.49
C SER A 75 -4.51 11.03 -7.64
N GLN A 76 -4.53 12.14 -6.91
CA GLN A 76 -3.44 12.52 -6.04
C GLN A 76 -3.29 11.54 -4.88
N PHE A 77 -4.40 11.12 -4.29
CA PHE A 77 -4.40 10.11 -3.24
C PHE A 77 -3.75 8.81 -3.71
N MET A 78 -4.13 8.34 -4.89
CA MET A 78 -3.57 7.11 -5.45
C MET A 78 -2.09 7.26 -5.76
N HIS A 79 -1.67 8.44 -6.23
CA HIS A 79 -0.27 8.72 -6.49
C HIS A 79 0.55 8.65 -5.19
N GLU A 80 0.07 9.26 -4.13
CA GLU A 80 0.75 9.23 -2.83
C GLU A 80 0.84 7.82 -2.27
N PHE A 81 -0.24 7.05 -2.39
CA PHE A 81 -0.24 5.66 -1.92
C PHE A 81 0.75 4.83 -2.72
N ARG A 82 0.76 5.00 -4.04
CA ARG A 82 1.71 4.29 -4.91
C ARG A 82 3.15 4.64 -4.55
N GLU A 83 3.45 5.91 -4.35
CA GLU A 83 4.79 6.33 -3.95
C GLU A 83 5.22 5.69 -2.64
N THR A 84 4.31 5.62 -1.67
CA THR A 84 4.58 4.98 -0.39
C THR A 84 4.91 3.50 -0.58
N LEU A 85 4.10 2.81 -1.39
CA LEU A 85 4.32 1.38 -1.67
C LEU A 85 5.63 1.15 -2.41
N GLU A 86 5.93 1.98 -3.41
CA GLU A 86 7.17 1.89 -4.17
C GLU A 86 8.39 2.12 -3.27
N HIS A 87 8.30 3.08 -2.37
CA HIS A 87 9.39 3.35 -1.43
C HIS A 87 9.65 2.13 -0.54
N LEU A 88 8.59 1.55 0.01
CA LEU A 88 8.71 0.36 0.85
C LEU A 88 9.29 -0.81 0.06
N GLU A 89 8.75 -1.05 -1.12
CA GLU A 89 9.19 -2.17 -1.96
C GLU A 89 10.67 -2.03 -2.33
N ARG A 90 11.09 -0.86 -2.77
CA ARG A 90 12.48 -0.63 -3.18
C ARG A 90 13.45 -0.83 -2.02
N ARG A 91 13.10 -0.32 -0.84
CA ARG A 91 13.96 -0.48 0.33
C ARG A 91 14.07 -1.94 0.74
N LEU A 92 12.95 -2.66 0.74
CA LEU A 92 12.93 -4.08 1.13
C LEU A 92 13.66 -4.94 0.09
N GLN A 93 13.45 -4.69 -1.19
CA GLN A 93 14.11 -5.44 -2.24
C GLN A 93 15.62 -5.19 -2.23
N ARG A 94 16.02 -3.95 -2.00
CA ARG A 94 17.45 -3.61 -1.88
C ARG A 94 18.09 -4.37 -0.72
N GLN A 95 17.41 -4.42 0.42
CA GLN A 95 17.92 -5.13 1.60
C GLN A 95 18.07 -6.63 1.31
N ILE A 96 17.07 -7.22 0.67
CA ILE A 96 17.11 -8.64 0.29
C ILE A 96 18.25 -8.90 -0.67
N SER A 97 18.40 -8.06 -1.69
CA SER A 97 19.47 -8.21 -2.70
C SER A 97 20.85 -8.10 -2.08
N GLN A 98 21.05 -7.12 -1.19
CA GLN A 98 22.34 -6.94 -0.50
C GLN A 98 22.69 -8.16 0.35
N GLN A 99 21.70 -8.71 1.06
CA GLN A 99 21.91 -9.89 1.89
C GLN A 99 22.20 -11.12 1.04
N SER A 100 21.51 -11.26 -0.08
CA SER A 100 21.74 -12.37 -1.01
C SER A 100 23.15 -12.33 -1.60
N ASP A 101 23.61 -11.17 -2.02
CA ASP A 101 24.93 -10.99 -2.63
C ASP A 101 26.05 -11.33 -1.65
N SER A 102 25.91 -10.89 -0.39
CA SER A 102 26.91 -11.16 0.63
C SER A 102 26.84 -12.60 1.14
N GLY A 103 25.75 -13.32 0.82
CA GLY A 103 25.47 -14.64 1.33
C GLY A 103 25.61 -15.78 0.34
N ALA A 104 26.38 -15.59 -0.75
CA ALA A 104 26.48 -16.61 -1.83
C ALA A 104 26.87 -18.00 -1.35
N ARG A 105 27.46 -18.12 -0.17
CA ARG A 105 27.86 -19.40 0.42
C ARG A 105 27.13 -19.68 1.72
N SER A 106 26.15 -18.88 2.06
CA SER A 106 25.43 -19.05 3.32
C SER A 106 24.30 -20.04 3.18
N THR A 107 24.03 -20.80 4.25
CA THR A 107 22.82 -21.61 4.34
C THR A 107 21.61 -20.70 4.43
N MET A 108 20.43 -21.23 4.12
CA MET A 108 19.16 -20.49 4.26
C MET A 108 19.02 -19.88 5.65
N GLN A 109 19.49 -20.60 6.65
CA GLN A 109 19.40 -20.15 8.04
C GLN A 109 20.28 -18.92 8.29
N SER A 110 21.47 -18.88 7.67
CA SER A 110 22.36 -17.73 7.77
C SER A 110 21.75 -16.50 7.11
N LEU A 111 21.03 -16.70 5.99
CA LEU A 111 20.34 -15.59 5.31
C LEU A 111 19.24 -15.01 6.19
N LYS A 112 18.44 -15.86 6.84
CA LYS A 112 17.41 -15.41 7.78
C LYS A 112 17.98 -14.58 8.91
N ASN A 113 19.13 -15.01 9.45
CA ASN A 113 19.77 -14.33 10.55
C ASN A 113 20.38 -12.99 10.15
N ARG A 114 20.61 -12.77 8.85
CA ARG A 114 21.18 -11.53 8.34
C ARG A 114 20.13 -10.53 7.85
N LEU A 115 18.92 -11.00 7.60
CA LEU A 115 17.86 -10.11 7.14
C LEU A 115 17.47 -9.19 8.29
N LEU A 116 17.68 -7.90 8.07
CA LEU A 116 17.38 -6.86 9.07
C LEU A 116 16.31 -5.93 8.52
N TRP A 117 15.47 -5.44 9.42
CA TRP A 117 14.47 -4.44 9.04
C TRP A 117 15.20 -3.13 8.70
N PRO A 118 15.05 -2.60 7.48
CA PRO A 118 15.87 -1.46 7.03
C PRO A 118 15.41 -0.10 7.50
N PHE A 119 14.25 -0.02 8.17
CA PHE A 119 13.70 1.25 8.61
C PHE A 119 13.89 1.44 10.10
N LYS A 120 14.09 2.69 10.51
CA LYS A 120 14.06 3.05 11.91
C LYS A 120 12.63 2.93 12.42
N LYS A 121 12.49 2.71 13.73
CA LYS A 121 11.17 2.60 14.36
C LYS A 121 10.32 3.83 14.08
N GLU A 122 10.93 5.01 14.16
CA GLU A 122 10.24 6.26 13.91
C GLU A 122 9.71 6.34 12.48
N ASP A 123 10.53 5.93 11.50
CA ASP A 123 10.11 5.92 10.10
C ASP A 123 8.96 4.96 9.86
N THR A 124 9.01 3.78 10.49
CA THR A 124 7.94 2.80 10.39
C THR A 124 6.64 3.35 10.96
N GLN A 125 6.70 3.99 12.12
CA GLN A 125 5.53 4.60 12.76
C GLN A 125 4.97 5.72 11.90
N ASN A 126 5.83 6.52 11.27
CA ASN A 126 5.40 7.58 10.37
C ASN A 126 4.65 7.02 9.16
N GLN A 127 5.12 5.90 8.61
CA GLN A 127 4.43 5.24 7.50
C GLN A 127 3.05 4.71 7.93
N ILE A 128 2.98 4.11 9.10
CA ILE A 128 1.72 3.60 9.65
C ILE A 128 0.72 4.76 9.81
N GLN A 129 1.15 5.86 10.41
CA GLN A 129 0.29 7.03 10.60
C GLN A 129 -0.16 7.63 9.28
N LYS A 130 0.73 7.66 8.30
CA LYS A 130 0.39 8.16 6.97
C LYS A 130 -0.73 7.33 6.34
N ILE A 131 -0.63 6.00 6.43
CA ILE A 131 -1.64 5.11 5.86
C ILE A 131 -2.95 5.21 6.65
N GLU A 132 -2.89 5.36 7.97
CA GLU A 132 -4.09 5.57 8.78
C GLU A 132 -4.83 6.84 8.36
N ARG A 133 -4.10 7.92 8.10
CA ARG A 133 -4.70 9.16 7.61
C ARG A 133 -5.32 8.98 6.23
N MET A 134 -4.66 8.23 5.37
CA MET A 134 -5.19 7.91 4.04
C MET A 134 -6.48 7.10 4.15
N LYS A 135 -6.53 6.13 5.06
CA LYS A 135 -7.74 5.33 5.31
C LYS A 135 -8.90 6.22 5.75
N THR A 136 -8.64 7.10 6.69
CA THR A 136 -9.66 8.03 7.17
C THR A 136 -10.20 8.91 6.04
N THR A 137 -9.30 9.48 5.25
CA THR A 137 -9.66 10.35 4.14
C THR A 137 -10.51 9.61 3.11
N ILE A 138 -10.08 8.42 2.70
CA ILE A 138 -10.80 7.68 1.67
C ILE A 138 -12.14 7.16 2.18
N THR A 139 -12.22 6.80 3.45
CA THR A 139 -13.47 6.37 4.07
C THR A 139 -14.50 7.50 4.02
N MET A 140 -14.09 8.70 4.40
CA MET A 140 -14.96 9.88 4.35
C MET A 140 -15.42 10.18 2.93
N LYS A 141 -14.51 10.12 1.97
CA LYS A 141 -14.83 10.37 0.56
C LYS A 141 -15.80 9.32 0.01
N LEU A 142 -15.57 8.05 0.34
CA LEU A 142 -16.48 6.98 -0.08
C LEU A 142 -17.89 7.20 0.45
N GLN A 143 -18.02 7.59 1.71
CA GLN A 143 -19.33 7.86 2.31
C GLN A 143 -20.03 8.99 1.57
N LEU A 144 -19.33 10.06 1.25
CA LEU A 144 -19.88 11.19 0.53
C LEU A 144 -20.33 10.78 -0.88
N TRP A 145 -19.52 10.03 -1.60
CA TRP A 145 -19.83 9.60 -2.96
C TRP A 145 -21.00 8.63 -2.99
N VAL A 146 -21.05 7.68 -2.07
CA VAL A 146 -22.16 6.73 -1.97
C VAL A 146 -23.46 7.47 -1.65
N THR A 147 -23.42 8.41 -0.71
CA THR A 147 -24.55 9.23 -0.37
C THR A 147 -25.05 10.02 -1.58
N HIS A 148 -24.11 10.63 -2.32
CA HIS A 148 -24.44 11.40 -3.52
C HIS A 148 -25.12 10.52 -4.58
N ILE A 149 -24.62 9.32 -4.79
CA ILE A 149 -25.19 8.38 -5.77
C ILE A 149 -26.62 7.99 -5.38
N PHE A 150 -26.85 7.69 -4.09
CA PHE A 150 -28.16 7.22 -3.65
C PHE A 150 -29.19 8.34 -3.53
N TYR A 151 -28.78 9.59 -3.33
CA TYR A 151 -29.71 10.69 -3.09
C TYR A 151 -29.72 11.73 -4.21
N SER A 152 -29.00 11.51 -5.28
CA SER A 152 -29.10 12.34 -6.48
C SER A 152 -29.92 11.62 -7.55
#